data_867167dc1a56ed18634eedab7441baf6
#
_entry.id   867167dc1a56ed18634eedab7441baf6
#
_cell.length_a   1.000
_cell.length_b   1.000
_cell.length_c   1.000
_cell.angle_alpha   90.00
_cell.angle_beta   90.00
_cell.angle_gamma   90.00
#
_symmetry.space_group_name_H-M   'P 1'
#
loop_
_entity.id
_entity.type
_entity.pdbx_description
1 polymer ?
#
loop_
_entity_poly.entity_id
_entity_poly.type
_entity_poly.pdbx_seq_one_letter_code
_entity_poly.pdbx_strand_id
1 'polypeptide(L)'
;MTPKTKERLLFLLGVAICFVVAGLSVLLEKLIPGELLGASIIALFMGTIVNSFFHPKWIQPALKFTSKKILKAAIILLGASLSVSTILSVGKMTFFVMIFTFAMCFGAGFFIRKLFGLNWKLSNLISAGTGICGGSAVAAIAPVIDADDKDIAFAMSSTFLFDMVMIALYPLMGKALGMSDIAYGIWAGTSVNDTASVVASGYAFSEAAGDFATMVKLTRTIAIIPTVLVFAWIGVRMKKKEMQATGDGKKVNMMKIIPWFIGGFLLLAIINSVGLIPVTVSGMMKSTSKFLMVTALAAIGLNTSLLDFKKAGLKPMFYGITIDTLVTLTALVVIWCMGLM
;
A
#
# COMPACT_ATOMS: atom_id res chain seq x y z
N MET A 1 -22.22 -24.69 23.42
CA MET A 1 -21.87 -23.52 22.59
C MET A 1 -22.15 -23.87 21.14
N THR A 2 -22.97 -23.09 20.42
CA THR A 2 -23.27 -23.40 19.02
C THR A 2 -22.04 -23.19 18.16
N PRO A 3 -21.86 -23.92 17.01
CA PRO A 3 -20.72 -23.74 16.11
C PRO A 3 -20.51 -22.27 15.69
N LYS A 4 -21.60 -21.55 15.40
CA LYS A 4 -21.58 -20.12 15.05
C LYS A 4 -21.06 -19.22 16.19
N THR A 5 -21.39 -19.55 17.45
CA THR A 5 -20.91 -18.79 18.62
C THR A 5 -19.42 -18.99 18.83
N LYS A 6 -18.90 -20.20 18.59
CA LYS A 6 -17.48 -20.53 18.68
C LYS A 6 -16.69 -19.78 17.60
N GLU A 7 -17.17 -19.75 16.36
CA GLU A 7 -16.52 -18.99 15.26
C GLU A 7 -16.46 -17.49 15.53
N ARG A 8 -17.55 -16.89 16.05
CA ARG A 8 -17.57 -15.47 16.43
C ARG A 8 -16.59 -15.17 17.55
N LEU A 9 -16.50 -16.03 18.56
CA LEU A 9 -15.57 -15.85 19.67
C LEU A 9 -14.11 -15.92 19.17
N LEU A 10 -13.78 -16.90 18.34
CA LEU A 10 -12.45 -17.03 17.75
C LEU A 10 -12.10 -15.82 16.86
N PHE A 11 -13.07 -15.31 16.10
CA PHE A 11 -12.87 -14.09 15.32
C PHE A 11 -12.55 -12.87 16.20
N LEU A 12 -13.34 -12.65 17.26
CA LEU A 12 -13.10 -11.55 18.20
C LEU A 12 -11.75 -11.69 18.91
N LEU A 13 -11.39 -12.91 19.30
CA LEU A 13 -10.11 -13.21 19.90
C LEU A 13 -8.94 -12.91 18.94
N GLY A 14 -9.07 -13.25 17.66
CA GLY A 14 -8.08 -12.90 16.63
C GLY A 14 -7.92 -11.40 16.43
N VAL A 15 -9.01 -10.64 16.45
CA VAL A 15 -8.97 -9.17 16.40
C VAL A 15 -8.30 -8.62 17.67
N ALA A 16 -8.65 -9.12 18.86
CA ALA A 16 -8.05 -8.72 20.12
C ALA A 16 -6.54 -8.96 20.15
N ILE A 17 -6.05 -10.09 19.61
CA ILE A 17 -4.61 -10.35 19.45
C ILE A 17 -3.92 -9.24 18.64
N CYS A 18 -4.52 -8.78 17.54
CA CYS A 18 -3.96 -7.67 16.75
C CYS A 18 -3.87 -6.38 17.58
N PHE A 19 -4.88 -6.06 18.38
CA PHE A 19 -4.87 -4.91 19.29
C PHE A 19 -3.81 -5.04 20.38
N VAL A 20 -3.62 -6.23 20.95
CA VAL A 20 -2.57 -6.49 21.95
C VAL A 20 -1.18 -6.30 21.33
N VAL A 21 -0.94 -6.88 20.14
CA VAL A 21 0.34 -6.70 19.42
C VAL A 21 0.58 -5.22 19.13
N ALA A 22 -0.45 -4.49 18.71
CA ALA A 22 -0.36 -3.04 18.48
C ALA A 22 -0.02 -2.26 19.76
N GLY A 23 -0.71 -2.57 20.86
CA GLY A 23 -0.44 -1.95 22.17
C GLY A 23 0.99 -2.20 22.65
N LEU A 24 1.46 -3.45 22.54
CA LEU A 24 2.84 -3.80 22.86
C LEU A 24 3.85 -3.07 21.96
N SER A 25 3.53 -2.89 20.69
CA SER A 25 4.40 -2.18 19.74
C SER A 25 4.51 -0.70 20.08
N VAL A 26 3.42 -0.05 20.49
CA VAL A 26 3.43 1.34 20.97
C VAL A 26 4.21 1.48 22.29
N LEU A 27 4.15 0.49 23.17
CA LEU A 27 4.94 0.49 24.38
C LEU A 27 6.44 0.30 24.08
N LEU A 28 6.79 -0.61 23.17
CA LEU A 28 8.16 -0.85 22.76
C LEU A 28 8.79 0.37 22.06
N GLU A 29 8.02 1.07 21.21
CA GLU A 29 8.47 2.31 20.58
C GLU A 29 8.96 3.32 21.64
N LYS A 30 8.20 3.50 22.74
CA LYS A 30 8.57 4.41 23.83
C LYS A 30 9.79 3.95 24.63
N LEU A 31 10.12 2.66 24.60
CA LEU A 31 11.25 2.08 25.31
C LEU A 31 12.56 2.13 24.49
N ILE A 32 12.45 2.28 23.16
CA ILE A 32 13.62 2.33 22.27
C ILE A 32 14.17 3.77 22.24
N PRO A 33 15.41 3.99 22.70
CA PRO A 33 16.01 5.32 22.69
C PRO A 33 16.15 5.87 21.27
N GLY A 34 15.77 7.14 21.08
CA GLY A 34 15.93 7.86 19.80
C GLY A 34 14.87 7.58 18.76
N GLU A 35 13.73 6.91 19.10
CA GLU A 35 12.59 6.65 18.19
C GLU A 35 13.02 6.08 16.82
N LEU A 36 14.09 5.26 16.81
CA LEU A 36 14.67 4.68 15.58
C LEU A 36 13.68 3.76 14.84
N LEU A 37 12.73 3.17 15.55
CA LEU A 37 11.72 2.26 14.99
C LEU A 37 10.33 2.67 15.48
N GLY A 38 9.48 3.18 14.60
CA GLY A 38 8.11 3.50 14.93
C GLY A 38 7.25 2.25 15.25
N ALA A 39 6.21 2.42 16.09
CA ALA A 39 5.29 1.35 16.50
C ALA A 39 4.75 0.53 15.32
N SER A 40 4.55 1.16 14.18
CA SER A 40 4.07 0.54 12.95
C SER A 40 5.01 -0.54 12.42
N ILE A 41 6.30 -0.26 12.40
CA ILE A 41 7.34 -1.23 11.99
C ILE A 41 7.46 -2.35 13.02
N ILE A 42 7.50 -1.99 14.30
CA ILE A 42 7.58 -2.97 15.38
C ILE A 42 6.40 -3.94 15.30
N ALA A 43 5.18 -3.44 15.08
CA ALA A 43 3.99 -4.26 14.97
C ALA A 43 4.06 -5.22 13.78
N LEU A 44 4.52 -4.75 12.62
CA LEU A 44 4.68 -5.57 11.42
C LEU A 44 5.68 -6.71 11.64
N PHE A 45 6.89 -6.39 12.12
CA PHE A 45 7.93 -7.40 12.33
C PHE A 45 7.61 -8.35 13.46
N MET A 46 7.07 -7.85 14.57
CA MET A 46 6.63 -8.70 15.68
C MET A 46 5.54 -9.67 15.23
N GLY A 47 4.57 -9.20 14.43
CA GLY A 47 3.55 -10.05 13.83
C GLY A 47 4.16 -11.11 12.91
N THR A 48 5.11 -10.76 12.05
CA THR A 48 5.79 -11.70 11.12
C THR A 48 6.61 -12.74 11.87
N ILE A 49 7.30 -12.35 12.92
CA ILE A 49 8.05 -13.28 13.79
C ILE A 49 7.07 -14.25 14.46
N VAL A 50 6.00 -13.75 15.07
CA VAL A 50 4.98 -14.61 15.71
C VAL A 50 4.38 -15.57 14.71
N ASN A 51 4.04 -15.12 13.48
CA ASN A 51 3.49 -15.98 12.44
C ASN A 51 4.47 -17.08 11.99
N SER A 52 5.77 -16.85 12.07
CA SER A 52 6.78 -17.87 11.71
C SER A 52 6.80 -19.07 12.67
N PHE A 53 6.38 -18.86 13.94
CA PHE A 53 6.31 -19.91 14.95
C PHE A 53 4.88 -20.41 15.21
N PHE A 54 3.88 -19.53 15.03
CA PHE A 54 2.50 -19.84 15.38
C PHE A 54 1.52 -19.20 14.39
N HIS A 55 0.94 -20.01 13.49
CA HIS A 55 0.02 -19.56 12.44
C HIS A 55 -1.25 -20.41 12.35
N PRO A 56 -2.11 -20.40 13.38
CA PRO A 56 -3.32 -21.20 13.39
C PRO A 56 -4.33 -20.71 12.36
N LYS A 57 -4.94 -21.64 11.61
CA LYS A 57 -5.88 -21.31 10.52
C LYS A 57 -7.11 -20.51 10.99
N TRP A 58 -7.54 -20.68 12.24
CA TRP A 58 -8.72 -20.02 12.78
C TRP A 58 -8.58 -18.50 12.89
N ILE A 59 -7.36 -17.96 13.01
CA ILE A 59 -7.10 -16.52 13.12
C ILE A 59 -7.20 -15.79 11.77
N GLN A 60 -7.07 -16.49 10.66
CA GLN A 60 -7.00 -15.91 9.32
C GLN A 60 -8.16 -14.97 8.95
N PRO A 61 -9.44 -15.28 9.27
CA PRO A 61 -10.54 -14.35 8.98
C PRO A 61 -10.40 -13.03 9.74
N ALA A 62 -9.93 -13.06 11.00
CA ALA A 62 -9.69 -11.88 11.82
C ALA A 62 -8.53 -11.04 11.28
N LEU A 63 -7.42 -11.68 10.88
CA LEU A 63 -6.28 -10.98 10.28
C LEU A 63 -6.67 -10.27 8.97
N LYS A 64 -7.39 -10.96 8.07
CA LYS A 64 -7.89 -10.37 6.83
C LYS A 64 -8.86 -9.22 7.07
N PHE A 65 -9.72 -9.32 8.08
CA PHE A 65 -10.60 -8.22 8.45
C PHE A 65 -9.82 -7.04 8.97
N THR A 66 -8.90 -7.26 9.91
CA THR A 66 -8.11 -6.21 10.55
C THR A 66 -7.20 -5.51 9.54
N SER A 67 -6.44 -6.25 8.74
CA SER A 67 -5.54 -5.68 7.72
C SER A 67 -6.25 -4.93 6.59
N LYS A 68 -7.51 -5.28 6.28
CA LYS A 68 -8.23 -4.65 5.16
C LYS A 68 -9.30 -3.65 5.60
N LYS A 69 -10.10 -3.99 6.61
CA LYS A 69 -11.24 -3.16 7.02
C LYS A 69 -10.85 -2.12 8.07
N ILE A 70 -10.09 -2.53 9.09
CA ILE A 70 -9.63 -1.60 10.13
C ILE A 70 -8.64 -0.58 9.54
N LEU A 71 -7.73 -1.00 8.64
CA LEU A 71 -6.85 -0.07 7.93
C LEU A 71 -7.63 0.99 7.15
N LYS A 72 -8.66 0.59 6.39
CA LYS A 72 -9.49 1.52 5.64
C LYS A 72 -10.24 2.49 6.56
N ALA A 73 -10.76 2.00 7.68
CA ALA A 73 -11.38 2.85 8.70
C ALA A 73 -10.38 3.85 9.29
N ALA A 74 -9.15 3.41 9.57
CA ALA A 74 -8.08 4.29 10.05
C ALA A 74 -7.78 5.40 9.05
N ILE A 75 -7.64 5.07 7.75
CA ILE A 75 -7.39 6.07 6.70
C ILE A 75 -8.55 7.06 6.56
N ILE A 76 -9.81 6.60 6.67
CA ILE A 76 -10.97 7.50 6.67
C ILE A 76 -10.87 8.48 7.85
N LEU A 77 -10.59 8.00 9.05
CA LEU A 77 -10.45 8.84 10.25
C LEU A 77 -9.31 9.85 10.12
N LEU A 78 -8.22 9.49 9.44
CA LEU A 78 -7.12 10.42 9.16
C LEU A 78 -7.61 11.63 8.35
N GLY A 79 -8.57 11.45 7.44
CA GLY A 79 -9.17 12.54 6.68
C GLY A 79 -9.72 13.67 7.54
N ALA A 80 -10.23 13.36 8.74
CA ALA A 80 -10.72 14.38 9.68
C ALA A 80 -9.63 15.31 10.23
N SER A 81 -8.34 14.98 10.07
CA SER A 81 -7.22 15.86 10.49
C SER A 81 -6.64 16.68 9.33
N LEU A 82 -7.18 16.55 8.12
CA LEU A 82 -6.63 17.17 6.91
C LEU A 82 -7.63 18.13 6.27
N SER A 83 -7.09 19.16 5.59
CA SER A 83 -7.90 20.07 4.80
C SER A 83 -7.87 19.75 3.30
N VAL A 84 -8.94 20.08 2.57
CA VAL A 84 -9.00 19.89 1.11
C VAL A 84 -7.91 20.69 0.40
N SER A 85 -7.61 21.90 0.87
CA SER A 85 -6.53 22.70 0.29
C SER A 85 -5.18 22.00 0.41
N THR A 86 -4.91 21.34 1.54
CA THR A 86 -3.69 20.53 1.73
C THR A 86 -3.64 19.33 0.76
N ILE A 87 -4.77 18.64 0.58
CA ILE A 87 -4.84 17.51 -0.37
C ILE A 87 -4.57 17.96 -1.81
N LEU A 88 -5.14 19.09 -2.22
CA LEU A 88 -4.92 19.65 -3.56
C LEU A 88 -3.49 20.16 -3.76
N SER A 89 -2.89 20.80 -2.75
CA SER A 89 -1.50 21.27 -2.83
C SER A 89 -0.52 20.10 -2.89
N VAL A 90 -0.74 19.05 -2.09
CA VAL A 90 0.05 17.81 -2.14
C VAL A 90 -0.06 17.17 -3.52
N GLY A 91 -1.29 17.07 -4.06
CA GLY A 91 -1.52 16.50 -5.39
C GLY A 91 -0.77 17.25 -6.48
N LYS A 92 -0.80 18.59 -6.47
CA LYS A 92 -0.04 19.43 -7.43
C LYS A 92 1.48 19.22 -7.28
N MET A 93 1.99 19.18 -6.06
CA MET A 93 3.41 19.01 -5.78
C MET A 93 3.92 17.64 -6.21
N THR A 94 3.12 16.60 -6.03
CA THR A 94 3.52 15.21 -6.32
C THR A 94 3.25 14.76 -7.75
N PHE A 95 2.49 15.55 -8.51
CA PHE A 95 2.05 15.19 -9.86
C PHE A 95 3.22 14.86 -10.80
N PHE A 96 4.25 15.71 -10.80
CA PHE A 96 5.44 15.46 -11.61
C PHE A 96 6.16 14.18 -11.21
N VAL A 97 6.38 13.97 -9.91
CA VAL A 97 7.01 12.73 -9.41
C VAL A 97 6.21 11.50 -9.83
N MET A 98 4.86 11.58 -9.75
CA MET A 98 3.98 10.49 -10.17
C MET A 98 4.06 10.19 -11.67
N ILE A 99 4.09 11.20 -12.54
CA ILE A 99 4.22 11.00 -13.99
C ILE A 99 5.53 10.27 -14.32
N PHE A 100 6.65 10.73 -13.77
CA PHE A 100 7.96 10.12 -14.03
C PHE A 100 8.05 8.71 -13.45
N THR A 101 7.53 8.47 -12.26
CA THR A 101 7.50 7.12 -11.68
C THR A 101 6.58 6.17 -12.45
N PHE A 102 5.43 6.62 -12.97
CA PHE A 102 4.58 5.82 -13.84
C PHE A 102 5.26 5.52 -15.19
N ALA A 103 5.88 6.53 -15.80
CA ALA A 103 6.63 6.34 -17.04
C ALA A 103 7.77 5.32 -16.84
N MET A 104 8.44 5.34 -15.70
CA MET A 104 9.45 4.37 -15.34
C MET A 104 8.83 2.97 -15.13
N CYS A 105 7.77 2.82 -14.34
CA CYS A 105 7.12 1.54 -14.10
C CYS A 105 6.70 0.83 -15.38
N PHE A 106 5.97 1.52 -16.25
CA PHE A 106 5.39 0.91 -17.44
C PHE A 106 6.36 0.94 -18.62
N GLY A 107 7.16 2.02 -18.77
CA GLY A 107 8.15 2.16 -19.83
C GLY A 107 9.33 1.22 -19.64
N ALA A 108 10.07 1.34 -18.55
CA ALA A 108 11.19 0.43 -18.26
C ALA A 108 10.70 -0.99 -18.11
N GLY A 109 9.54 -1.21 -17.45
CA GLY A 109 8.92 -2.52 -17.29
C GLY A 109 8.68 -3.24 -18.61
N PHE A 110 8.24 -2.50 -19.64
CA PHE A 110 8.04 -3.07 -20.99
C PHE A 110 9.33 -3.60 -21.61
N PHE A 111 10.46 -2.93 -21.44
CA PHE A 111 11.75 -3.37 -21.98
C PHE A 111 12.39 -4.46 -21.11
N ILE A 112 12.42 -4.26 -19.79
CA ILE A 112 13.11 -5.14 -18.84
C ILE A 112 12.44 -6.52 -18.74
N ARG A 113 11.11 -6.63 -18.95
CA ARG A 113 10.41 -7.93 -18.92
C ARG A 113 11.01 -8.97 -19.86
N LYS A 114 11.54 -8.54 -21.01
CA LYS A 114 12.17 -9.43 -21.99
C LYS A 114 13.45 -10.06 -21.43
N LEU A 115 14.24 -9.26 -20.68
CA LEU A 115 15.47 -9.72 -20.04
C LEU A 115 15.20 -10.82 -19.02
N PHE A 116 14.10 -10.70 -18.26
CA PHE A 116 13.68 -11.70 -17.27
C PHE A 116 12.83 -12.84 -17.84
N GLY A 117 12.46 -12.78 -19.13
CA GLY A 117 11.62 -13.76 -19.80
C GLY A 117 10.19 -13.83 -19.22
N LEU A 118 9.67 -12.69 -18.71
CA LEU A 118 8.33 -12.63 -18.14
C LEU A 118 7.28 -12.41 -19.23
N ASN A 119 6.11 -13.05 -19.04
CA ASN A 119 4.96 -12.81 -19.89
C ASN A 119 4.41 -11.38 -19.70
N TRP A 120 3.63 -10.92 -20.68
CA TRP A 120 3.09 -9.56 -20.70
C TRP A 120 2.15 -9.30 -19.49
N LYS A 121 1.34 -10.28 -19.11
CA LYS A 121 0.36 -10.13 -18.02
C LYS A 121 1.06 -9.94 -16.68
N LEU A 122 1.97 -10.86 -16.32
CA LEU A 122 2.72 -10.81 -15.07
C LEU A 122 3.56 -9.53 -14.95
N SER A 123 4.29 -9.16 -15.99
CA SER A 123 5.13 -7.95 -15.97
C SER A 123 4.30 -6.67 -15.77
N ASN A 124 3.13 -6.56 -16.43
CA ASN A 124 2.26 -5.41 -16.25
C ASN A 124 1.55 -5.40 -14.89
N LEU A 125 1.22 -6.57 -14.32
CA LEU A 125 0.69 -6.65 -12.96
C LEU A 125 1.72 -6.17 -11.93
N ILE A 126 2.99 -6.59 -12.04
CA ILE A 126 4.06 -6.11 -11.17
C ILE A 126 4.25 -4.60 -11.35
N SER A 127 4.37 -4.11 -12.60
CA SER A 127 4.51 -2.68 -12.88
C SER A 127 3.34 -1.85 -12.35
N ALA A 128 2.12 -2.36 -12.44
CA ALA A 128 0.95 -1.68 -11.89
C ALA A 128 0.93 -1.71 -10.36
N GLY A 129 1.31 -2.83 -9.76
CA GLY A 129 1.48 -2.94 -8.31
C GLY A 129 2.48 -1.90 -7.79
N THR A 130 3.70 -1.89 -8.35
CA THR A 130 4.75 -0.92 -8.05
C THR A 130 4.32 0.52 -8.36
N GLY A 131 3.68 0.72 -9.52
CA GLY A 131 3.29 2.04 -10.01
C GLY A 131 2.17 2.71 -9.22
N ILE A 132 1.27 1.98 -8.60
CA ILE A 132 0.03 2.56 -8.05
C ILE A 132 -0.09 2.31 -6.54
N CYS A 133 -0.57 1.11 -6.13
CA CYS A 133 -0.86 0.83 -4.73
C CYS A 133 -0.75 -0.66 -4.36
N GLY A 134 0.27 -1.33 -4.88
CA GLY A 134 0.54 -2.72 -4.52
C GLY A 134 -0.57 -3.68 -4.95
N GLY A 135 -0.96 -4.54 -4.03
CA GLY A 135 -1.94 -5.59 -4.28
C GLY A 135 -3.31 -5.10 -4.75
N SER A 136 -3.73 -3.87 -4.39
CA SER A 136 -5.03 -3.34 -4.85
C SER A 136 -5.02 -3.06 -6.35
N ALA A 137 -3.92 -2.54 -6.90
CA ALA A 137 -3.76 -2.31 -8.34
C ALA A 137 -3.68 -3.65 -9.09
N VAL A 138 -2.91 -4.62 -8.57
CA VAL A 138 -2.85 -5.99 -9.12
C VAL A 138 -4.25 -6.59 -9.20
N ALA A 139 -5.01 -6.56 -8.09
CA ALA A 139 -6.36 -7.11 -8.02
C ALA A 139 -7.36 -6.41 -8.96
N ALA A 140 -7.19 -5.10 -9.19
CA ALA A 140 -8.06 -4.33 -10.09
C ALA A 140 -7.76 -4.61 -11.57
N ILE A 141 -6.48 -4.78 -11.94
CA ILE A 141 -6.06 -4.93 -13.33
C ILE A 141 -6.11 -6.40 -13.79
N ALA A 142 -5.85 -7.35 -12.89
CA ALA A 142 -5.82 -8.78 -13.22
C ALA A 142 -7.04 -9.28 -14.01
N PRO A 143 -8.31 -9.02 -13.59
CA PRO A 143 -9.48 -9.46 -14.34
C PRO A 143 -9.66 -8.72 -15.67
N VAL A 144 -9.08 -7.53 -15.82
CA VAL A 144 -9.18 -6.72 -17.04
C VAL A 144 -8.30 -7.28 -18.16
N ILE A 145 -7.14 -7.85 -17.79
CA ILE A 145 -6.20 -8.47 -18.73
C ILE A 145 -6.29 -10.00 -18.76
N ASP A 146 -7.30 -10.58 -18.09
CA ASP A 146 -7.48 -12.04 -17.93
C ASP A 146 -6.19 -12.70 -17.43
N ALA A 147 -5.61 -12.18 -16.35
CA ALA A 147 -4.42 -12.75 -15.72
C ALA A 147 -4.76 -14.02 -14.95
N ASP A 148 -3.83 -14.98 -14.97
CA ASP A 148 -3.96 -16.22 -14.21
C ASP A 148 -3.73 -15.97 -12.71
N ASP A 149 -4.34 -16.81 -11.85
CA ASP A 149 -4.17 -16.74 -10.39
C ASP A 149 -2.69 -16.81 -9.98
N LYS A 150 -1.90 -17.56 -10.74
CA LYS A 150 -0.46 -17.69 -10.54
C LYS A 150 0.28 -16.39 -10.80
N ASP A 151 -0.04 -15.69 -11.89
CA ASP A 151 0.53 -14.38 -12.21
C ASP A 151 0.12 -13.34 -11.15
N ILE A 152 -1.12 -13.39 -10.68
CA ILE A 152 -1.62 -12.54 -9.60
C ILE A 152 -0.82 -12.76 -8.32
N ALA A 153 -0.66 -14.03 -7.92
CA ALA A 153 0.08 -14.40 -6.71
C ALA A 153 1.55 -13.95 -6.78
N PHE A 154 2.21 -14.15 -7.92
CA PHE A 154 3.60 -13.71 -8.12
C PHE A 154 3.73 -12.18 -8.10
N ALA A 155 2.83 -11.46 -8.75
CA ALA A 155 2.85 -10.01 -8.74
C ALA A 155 2.65 -9.45 -7.32
N MET A 156 1.67 -9.98 -6.57
CA MET A 156 1.43 -9.58 -5.19
C MET A 156 2.62 -9.87 -4.28
N SER A 157 3.22 -11.07 -4.41
CA SER A 157 4.36 -11.45 -3.58
C SER A 157 5.59 -10.61 -3.87
N SER A 158 5.83 -10.27 -5.14
CA SER A 158 6.96 -9.44 -5.56
C SER A 158 6.89 -8.03 -4.97
N THR A 159 5.75 -7.35 -5.13
CA THR A 159 5.55 -6.00 -4.58
C THR A 159 5.61 -5.98 -3.06
N PHE A 160 5.06 -7.01 -2.41
CA PHE A 160 5.03 -7.12 -0.96
C PHE A 160 6.40 -7.37 -0.35
N LEU A 161 7.23 -8.21 -1.00
CA LEU A 161 8.59 -8.50 -0.53
C LEU A 161 9.45 -7.23 -0.52
N PHE A 162 9.37 -6.42 -1.59
CA PHE A 162 10.08 -5.15 -1.64
C PHE A 162 9.62 -4.22 -0.51
N ASP A 163 8.31 -4.08 -0.31
CA ASP A 163 7.76 -3.22 0.73
C ASP A 163 8.26 -3.61 2.13
N MET A 164 8.30 -4.91 2.44
CA MET A 164 8.80 -5.37 3.74
C MET A 164 10.23 -4.93 4.02
N VAL A 165 11.10 -5.02 3.02
CA VAL A 165 12.49 -4.57 3.15
C VAL A 165 12.56 -3.06 3.25
N MET A 166 11.78 -2.36 2.43
CA MET A 166 11.84 -0.91 2.34
C MET A 166 11.17 -0.17 3.49
N ILE A 167 10.18 -0.77 4.18
CA ILE A 167 9.63 -0.20 5.42
C ILE A 167 10.75 0.12 6.44
N ALA A 168 11.73 -0.77 6.56
CA ALA A 168 12.87 -0.56 7.47
C ALA A 168 13.97 0.31 6.87
N LEU A 169 14.27 0.16 5.58
CA LEU A 169 15.39 0.86 4.94
C LEU A 169 15.08 2.33 4.61
N TYR A 170 13.85 2.64 4.16
CA TYR A 170 13.49 4.01 3.75
C TYR A 170 13.71 5.06 4.84
N PRO A 171 13.25 4.85 6.10
CA PRO A 171 13.48 5.85 7.15
C PRO A 171 14.97 6.08 7.43
N LEU A 172 15.77 5.01 7.38
CA LEU A 172 17.23 5.11 7.57
C LEU A 172 17.89 5.85 6.41
N MET A 173 17.50 5.53 5.17
CA MET A 173 18.00 6.21 3.97
C MET A 173 17.57 7.68 3.95
N GLY A 174 16.32 7.98 4.28
CA GLY A 174 15.82 9.36 4.35
C GLY A 174 16.57 10.21 5.37
N LYS A 175 16.85 9.66 6.55
CA LYS A 175 17.68 10.31 7.59
C LYS A 175 19.12 10.50 7.11
N ALA A 176 19.71 9.49 6.47
CA ALA A 176 21.08 9.58 5.94
C ALA A 176 21.22 10.61 4.81
N LEU A 177 20.15 10.81 4.01
CA LEU A 177 20.09 11.81 2.96
C LEU A 177 19.70 13.21 3.47
N GLY A 178 19.41 13.37 4.76
CA GLY A 178 18.99 14.65 5.35
C GLY A 178 17.66 15.18 4.82
N MET A 179 16.76 14.27 4.42
CA MET A 179 15.49 14.67 3.80
C MET A 179 14.58 15.42 4.78
N SER A 180 13.88 16.45 4.29
CA SER A 180 12.77 17.07 5.00
C SER A 180 11.58 16.12 5.09
N ASP A 181 10.64 16.35 6.04
CA ASP A 181 9.41 15.57 6.17
C ASP A 181 8.59 15.52 4.87
N ILE A 182 8.55 16.64 4.14
CA ILE A 182 7.85 16.77 2.87
C ILE A 182 8.54 15.95 1.79
N ALA A 183 9.87 16.10 1.64
CA ALA A 183 10.65 15.36 0.65
C ALA A 183 10.55 13.85 0.89
N TYR A 184 10.74 13.43 2.13
CA TYR A 184 10.59 12.04 2.52
C TYR A 184 9.16 11.51 2.27
N GLY A 185 8.15 12.29 2.64
CA GLY A 185 6.75 11.93 2.43
C GLY A 185 6.39 11.76 0.94
N ILE A 186 6.91 12.62 0.06
CA ILE A 186 6.77 12.46 -1.39
C ILE A 186 7.48 11.18 -1.83
N TRP A 187 8.73 10.99 -1.41
CA TRP A 187 9.53 9.83 -1.81
C TRP A 187 8.89 8.51 -1.37
N ALA A 188 8.58 8.35 -0.09
CA ALA A 188 7.93 7.15 0.44
C ALA A 188 6.54 6.92 -0.19
N GLY A 189 5.72 7.97 -0.29
CA GLY A 189 4.37 7.90 -0.88
C GLY A 189 4.35 7.52 -2.36
N THR A 190 5.40 7.87 -3.12
CA THR A 190 5.50 7.58 -4.55
C THR A 190 6.32 6.32 -4.88
N SER A 191 7.10 5.79 -3.95
CA SER A 191 8.01 4.68 -4.23
C SER A 191 7.64 3.40 -3.49
N VAL A 192 7.15 3.47 -2.25
CA VAL A 192 6.66 2.29 -1.53
C VAL A 192 5.29 1.87 -2.10
N ASN A 193 5.08 0.57 -2.30
CA ASN A 193 3.96 0.08 -3.10
C ASN A 193 2.64 0.06 -2.34
N ASP A 194 2.56 -0.60 -1.20
CA ASP A 194 1.31 -0.73 -0.45
C ASP A 194 1.07 0.45 0.49
N THR A 195 -0.21 0.80 0.67
CA THR A 195 -0.62 1.91 1.54
C THR A 195 -0.21 1.69 3.00
N ALA A 196 -0.30 0.45 3.49
CA ALA A 196 0.09 0.14 4.86
C ALA A 196 1.60 0.31 5.06
N SER A 197 2.39 -0.11 4.07
CA SER A 197 3.84 0.01 4.06
C SER A 197 4.29 1.48 4.00
N VAL A 198 3.60 2.31 3.21
CA VAL A 198 3.83 3.77 3.18
C VAL A 198 3.55 4.40 4.55
N VAL A 199 2.45 4.02 5.18
CA VAL A 199 2.09 4.50 6.52
C VAL A 199 3.17 4.10 7.52
N ALA A 200 3.58 2.82 7.53
CA ALA A 200 4.60 2.31 8.43
C ALA A 200 5.94 3.05 8.25
N SER A 201 6.42 3.15 7.01
CA SER A 201 7.66 3.85 6.67
C SER A 201 7.60 5.34 6.99
N GLY A 202 6.47 6.00 6.69
CA GLY A 202 6.27 7.41 6.94
C GLY A 202 6.33 7.77 8.42
N TYR A 203 5.56 7.07 9.25
CA TYR A 203 5.55 7.32 10.70
C TYR A 203 6.83 6.84 11.42
N ALA A 204 7.62 5.94 10.81
CA ALA A 204 8.94 5.60 11.33
C ALA A 204 9.98 6.69 11.07
N PHE A 205 9.76 7.54 10.09
CA PHE A 205 10.63 8.72 9.85
C PHE A 205 10.24 9.87 10.77
N SER A 206 8.99 10.32 10.70
CA SER A 206 8.37 11.32 11.57
C SER A 206 6.84 11.30 11.46
N GLU A 207 6.15 11.95 12.40
CA GLU A 207 4.69 12.10 12.35
C GLU A 207 4.24 12.91 11.14
N ALA A 208 4.92 14.02 10.86
CA ALA A 208 4.62 14.88 9.72
C ALA A 208 4.86 14.17 8.38
N ALA A 209 5.96 13.44 8.26
CA ALA A 209 6.25 12.62 7.07
C ALA A 209 5.22 11.50 6.86
N GLY A 210 4.75 10.87 7.94
CA GLY A 210 3.73 9.83 7.88
C GLY A 210 2.38 10.33 7.36
N ASP A 211 1.94 11.47 7.89
CA ASP A 211 0.72 12.13 7.42
C ASP A 211 0.86 12.52 5.94
N PHE A 212 1.99 13.13 5.57
CA PHE A 212 2.22 13.59 4.21
C PHE A 212 2.36 12.43 3.22
N ALA A 213 3.15 11.39 3.53
CA ALA A 213 3.30 10.19 2.71
C ALA A 213 1.95 9.50 2.46
N THR A 214 1.08 9.44 3.48
CA THR A 214 -0.26 8.87 3.36
C THR A 214 -1.10 9.66 2.36
N MET A 215 -1.08 11.00 2.40
CA MET A 215 -1.78 11.85 1.44
C MET A 215 -1.27 11.64 0.02
N VAL A 216 0.05 11.62 -0.17
CA VAL A 216 0.69 11.34 -1.47
C VAL A 216 0.22 10.00 -2.00
N LYS A 217 0.24 8.97 -1.17
CA LYS A 217 -0.18 7.61 -1.55
C LYS A 217 -1.65 7.54 -1.92
N LEU A 218 -2.54 8.20 -1.20
CA LEU A 218 -3.97 8.25 -1.53
C LEU A 218 -4.20 8.93 -2.88
N THR A 219 -3.49 10.03 -3.15
CA THR A 219 -3.52 10.71 -4.45
C THR A 219 -3.06 9.78 -5.58
N ARG A 220 -1.95 9.03 -5.36
CA ARG A 220 -1.44 8.04 -6.32
C ARG A 220 -2.45 6.89 -6.56
N THR A 221 -3.17 6.46 -5.54
CA THR A 221 -4.16 5.38 -5.65
C THR A 221 -5.31 5.73 -6.61
N ILE A 222 -5.65 7.01 -6.77
CA ILE A 222 -6.67 7.46 -7.74
C ILE A 222 -6.28 7.08 -9.18
N ALA A 223 -4.98 6.97 -9.47
CA ALA A 223 -4.48 6.55 -10.78
C ALA A 223 -4.87 5.10 -11.17
N ILE A 224 -5.44 4.29 -10.26
CA ILE A 224 -6.06 3.01 -10.62
C ILE A 224 -7.09 3.21 -11.72
N ILE A 225 -7.92 4.26 -11.62
CA ILE A 225 -9.05 4.48 -12.54
C ILE A 225 -8.57 4.64 -13.99
N PRO A 226 -7.72 5.63 -14.33
CA PRO A 226 -7.23 5.78 -15.69
C PRO A 226 -6.40 4.58 -16.15
N THR A 227 -5.62 3.96 -15.25
CA THR A 227 -4.80 2.80 -15.62
C THR A 227 -5.66 1.60 -16.01
N VAL A 228 -6.71 1.29 -15.25
CA VAL A 228 -7.67 0.22 -15.60
C VAL A 228 -8.34 0.50 -16.94
N LEU A 229 -8.72 1.75 -17.22
CA LEU A 229 -9.31 2.12 -18.52
C LEU A 229 -8.34 1.89 -19.67
N VAL A 230 -7.07 2.26 -19.51
CA VAL A 230 -6.02 2.01 -20.50
C VAL A 230 -5.83 0.51 -20.73
N PHE A 231 -5.73 -0.29 -19.67
CA PHE A 231 -5.61 -1.75 -19.78
C PHE A 231 -6.86 -2.40 -20.38
N ALA A 232 -8.05 -1.90 -20.05
CA ALA A 232 -9.29 -2.37 -20.68
C ALA A 232 -9.28 -2.11 -22.20
N TRP A 233 -8.84 -0.92 -22.61
CA TRP A 233 -8.70 -0.58 -24.02
C TRP A 233 -7.65 -1.44 -24.73
N ILE A 234 -6.48 -1.67 -24.10
CA ILE A 234 -5.45 -2.58 -24.63
C ILE A 234 -6.00 -4.00 -24.74
N GLY A 235 -6.67 -4.48 -23.68
CA GLY A 235 -7.30 -5.80 -23.65
C GLY A 235 -8.32 -6.02 -24.77
N VAL A 236 -9.18 -5.02 -25.03
CA VAL A 236 -10.13 -5.04 -26.16
C VAL A 236 -9.40 -5.09 -27.50
N ARG A 237 -8.29 -4.34 -27.66
CA ARG A 237 -7.47 -4.38 -28.89
C ARG A 237 -6.78 -5.73 -29.10
N MET A 238 -6.24 -6.31 -28.03
CA MET A 238 -5.61 -7.63 -28.08
C MET A 238 -6.64 -8.70 -28.41
N LYS A 239 -7.81 -8.70 -27.75
CA LYS A 239 -8.93 -9.61 -28.04
C LYS A 239 -9.50 -9.41 -29.43
N LYS A 240 -9.59 -8.19 -29.97
CA LYS A 240 -9.99 -7.99 -31.37
C LYS A 240 -9.06 -8.68 -32.37
N LYS A 241 -7.79 -8.77 -32.07
CA LYS A 241 -6.82 -9.56 -32.86
C LYS A 241 -7.04 -11.07 -32.69
N GLU A 242 -7.47 -11.53 -31.51
CA GLU A 242 -7.79 -12.92 -31.22
C GLU A 242 -9.26 -13.27 -31.54
N MET A 243 -10.20 -12.32 -31.40
CA MET A 243 -11.66 -12.45 -31.63
C MET A 243 -12.08 -12.44 -33.10
N GLN A 244 -11.19 -12.27 -34.02
CA GLN A 244 -11.46 -12.90 -35.32
C GLN A 244 -11.64 -14.42 -35.20
N ALA A 245 -11.47 -14.99 -33.98
CA ALA A 245 -11.59 -16.40 -33.67
C ALA A 245 -12.70 -16.80 -32.65
N THR A 246 -13.09 -15.99 -31.62
CA THR A 246 -14.14 -16.40 -30.63
C THR A 246 -14.72 -15.20 -29.84
N GLY A 247 -16.05 -15.07 -29.81
CA GLY A 247 -16.73 -13.95 -29.14
C GLY A 247 -17.22 -14.25 -27.73
N ASP A 248 -16.65 -13.67 -26.70
CA ASP A 248 -17.30 -13.42 -25.39
C ASP A 248 -16.58 -12.34 -24.58
N GLY A 249 -17.22 -11.22 -24.31
CA GLY A 249 -16.64 -10.04 -23.66
C GLY A 249 -17.21 -9.76 -22.27
N LYS A 250 -16.46 -9.98 -21.18
CA LYS A 250 -16.87 -9.62 -19.81
C LYS A 250 -16.81 -8.11 -19.56
N LYS A 251 -17.92 -7.51 -19.12
CA LYS A 251 -18.02 -6.10 -18.72
C LYS A 251 -17.31 -5.88 -17.37
N VAL A 252 -16.39 -4.93 -17.35
CA VAL A 252 -15.70 -4.48 -16.10
C VAL A 252 -16.66 -3.54 -15.34
N ASN A 253 -16.97 -3.89 -14.08
CA ASN A 253 -17.80 -3.02 -13.25
C ASN A 253 -16.91 -1.93 -12.61
N MET A 254 -16.93 -0.74 -13.20
CA MET A 254 -16.15 0.43 -12.80
C MET A 254 -16.36 0.85 -11.33
N MET A 255 -17.57 0.71 -10.79
CA MET A 255 -17.86 1.08 -9.40
C MET A 255 -17.20 0.17 -8.37
N LYS A 256 -16.84 -1.07 -8.72
CA LYS A 256 -16.12 -1.98 -7.82
C LYS A 256 -14.63 -1.67 -7.72
N ILE A 257 -14.08 -0.90 -8.65
CA ILE A 257 -12.66 -0.57 -8.77
C ILE A 257 -12.32 0.64 -7.90
N ILE A 258 -13.25 1.61 -7.77
CA ILE A 258 -13.02 2.80 -6.96
C ILE A 258 -12.92 2.39 -5.48
N PRO A 259 -11.79 2.64 -4.80
CA PRO A 259 -11.66 2.33 -3.40
C PRO A 259 -12.54 3.26 -2.57
N TRP A 260 -13.71 2.77 -2.13
CA TRP A 260 -14.74 3.53 -1.39
C TRP A 260 -14.21 4.32 -0.18
N PHE A 261 -13.14 3.82 0.46
CA PHE A 261 -12.51 4.48 1.62
C PHE A 261 -11.84 5.83 1.26
N ILE A 262 -11.43 6.01 -0.01
CA ILE A 262 -10.91 7.31 -0.48
C ILE A 262 -12.03 8.34 -0.47
N GLY A 263 -13.24 7.95 -0.89
CA GLY A 263 -14.43 8.82 -0.78
C GLY A 263 -14.72 9.21 0.67
N GLY A 264 -14.64 8.26 1.61
CA GLY A 264 -14.80 8.53 3.04
C GLY A 264 -13.71 9.45 3.61
N PHE A 265 -12.44 9.25 3.21
CA PHE A 265 -11.31 10.11 3.56
C PHE A 265 -11.54 11.55 3.08
N LEU A 266 -11.89 11.73 1.80
CA LEU A 266 -12.14 13.04 1.21
C LEU A 266 -13.35 13.72 1.87
N LEU A 267 -14.41 12.99 2.15
CA LEU A 267 -15.60 13.50 2.82
C LEU A 267 -15.25 14.06 4.20
N LEU A 268 -14.51 13.31 5.03
CA LEU A 268 -14.08 13.81 6.33
C LEU A 268 -13.11 15.00 6.22
N ALA A 269 -12.23 15.01 5.23
CA ALA A 269 -11.36 16.15 4.95
C ALA A 269 -12.16 17.40 4.54
N ILE A 270 -13.23 17.26 3.75
CA ILE A 270 -14.14 18.35 3.40
C ILE A 270 -14.85 18.87 4.65
N ILE A 271 -15.45 17.97 5.45
CA ILE A 271 -16.17 18.33 6.68
C ILE A 271 -15.23 19.08 7.66
N ASN A 272 -13.99 18.61 7.79
CA ASN A 272 -12.98 19.28 8.63
C ASN A 272 -12.58 20.64 8.04
N SER A 273 -12.44 20.75 6.72
CA SER A 273 -12.07 22.00 6.04
C SER A 273 -13.13 23.10 6.16
N VAL A 274 -14.40 22.73 6.29
CA VAL A 274 -15.53 23.66 6.53
C VAL A 274 -15.61 24.05 8.02
N GLY A 275 -14.76 23.47 8.87
CA GLY A 275 -14.74 23.79 10.31
C GLY A 275 -15.84 23.13 11.14
N LEU A 276 -16.51 22.11 10.60
CA LEU A 276 -17.57 21.37 11.30
C LEU A 276 -17.03 20.40 12.34
N ILE A 277 -15.74 20.04 12.28
CA ILE A 277 -15.10 19.15 13.28
C ILE A 277 -14.33 20.03 14.28
N PRO A 278 -14.68 20.00 15.58
CA PRO A 278 -13.91 20.69 16.60
C PRO A 278 -12.46 20.17 16.66
N VAL A 279 -11.49 21.04 16.93
CA VAL A 279 -10.06 20.70 16.96
C VAL A 279 -9.76 19.53 17.90
N THR A 280 -10.42 19.48 19.06
CA THR A 280 -10.27 18.38 20.02
C THR A 280 -10.71 17.04 19.43
N VAL A 281 -11.85 17.02 18.71
CA VAL A 281 -12.39 15.80 18.07
C VAL A 281 -11.49 15.37 16.91
N SER A 282 -11.00 16.31 16.11
CA SER A 282 -10.03 16.06 15.04
C SER A 282 -8.75 15.40 15.59
N GLY A 283 -8.21 15.91 16.71
CA GLY A 283 -7.07 15.33 17.39
C GLY A 283 -7.32 13.90 17.91
N MET A 284 -8.50 13.64 18.50
CA MET A 284 -8.89 12.30 18.93
C MET A 284 -9.01 11.34 17.73
N MET A 285 -9.62 11.78 16.64
CA MET A 285 -9.76 10.97 15.41
C MET A 285 -8.38 10.66 14.81
N LYS A 286 -7.44 11.61 14.82
CA LYS A 286 -6.06 11.40 14.37
C LYS A 286 -5.35 10.34 15.22
N SER A 287 -5.40 10.45 16.55
CA SER A 287 -4.79 9.49 17.48
C SER A 287 -5.39 8.10 17.33
N THR A 288 -6.72 8.00 17.22
CA THR A 288 -7.42 6.73 16.96
C THR A 288 -7.01 6.14 15.61
N SER A 289 -6.92 6.97 14.57
CA SER A 289 -6.45 6.56 13.25
C SER A 289 -5.07 5.92 13.32
N LYS A 290 -4.11 6.58 13.99
CA LYS A 290 -2.74 6.06 14.15
C LYS A 290 -2.74 4.69 14.83
N PHE A 291 -3.44 4.54 15.96
CA PHE A 291 -3.49 3.27 16.67
C PHE A 291 -4.14 2.16 15.83
N LEU A 292 -5.20 2.45 15.09
CA LEU A 292 -5.82 1.50 14.16
C LEU A 292 -4.90 1.13 13.00
N MET A 293 -4.05 2.05 12.52
CA MET A 293 -3.02 1.75 11.52
C MET A 293 -2.00 0.76 12.06
N VAL A 294 -1.47 0.99 13.27
CA VAL A 294 -0.56 0.05 13.95
C VAL A 294 -1.22 -1.34 14.11
N THR A 295 -2.50 -1.38 14.49
CA THR A 295 -3.26 -2.62 14.63
C THR A 295 -3.41 -3.36 13.29
N ALA A 296 -3.64 -2.62 12.20
CA ALA A 296 -3.73 -3.21 10.87
C ALA A 296 -2.38 -3.77 10.40
N LEU A 297 -1.27 -3.09 10.73
CA LEU A 297 0.08 -3.55 10.42
C LEU A 297 0.48 -4.77 11.24
N ALA A 298 0.08 -4.86 12.51
CA ALA A 298 0.20 -6.07 13.30
C ALA A 298 -0.49 -7.27 12.63
N ALA A 299 -1.71 -7.05 12.12
CA ALA A 299 -2.45 -8.10 11.39
C ALA A 299 -1.78 -8.49 10.08
N ILE A 300 -1.20 -7.54 9.34
CA ILE A 300 -0.41 -7.82 8.13
C ILE A 300 0.80 -8.68 8.48
N GLY A 301 1.57 -8.30 9.51
CA GLY A 301 2.68 -9.10 9.99
C GLY A 301 2.28 -10.52 10.38
N LEU A 302 1.21 -10.68 11.19
CA LEU A 302 0.66 -11.97 11.59
C LEU A 302 0.11 -12.80 10.40
N ASN A 303 -0.12 -12.20 9.25
CA ASN A 303 -0.58 -12.90 8.03
C ASN A 303 0.55 -13.12 7.02
N THR A 304 1.76 -12.67 7.30
CA THR A 304 2.91 -12.74 6.40
C THR A 304 3.83 -13.90 6.81
N SER A 305 4.07 -14.82 5.88
CA SER A 305 4.99 -15.95 6.10
C SER A 305 6.29 -15.73 5.32
N LEU A 306 7.42 -15.89 5.99
CA LEU A 306 8.75 -15.89 5.34
C LEU A 306 8.89 -17.04 4.32
N LEU A 307 8.12 -18.12 4.46
CA LEU A 307 8.13 -19.26 3.53
C LEU A 307 7.39 -18.97 2.22
N ASP A 308 6.42 -18.07 2.23
CA ASP A 308 5.66 -17.73 1.01
C ASP A 308 6.55 -17.02 -0.02
N PHE A 309 7.61 -16.36 0.43
CA PHE A 309 8.62 -15.77 -0.45
C PHE A 309 9.39 -16.81 -1.28
N LYS A 310 9.65 -18.01 -0.74
CA LYS A 310 10.32 -19.08 -1.48
C LYS A 310 9.47 -19.67 -2.60
N LYS A 311 8.14 -19.66 -2.48
CA LYS A 311 7.20 -20.25 -3.44
C LYS A 311 6.96 -19.39 -4.68
N ALA A 312 7.15 -18.08 -4.58
CA ALA A 312 6.84 -17.11 -5.64
C ALA A 312 7.79 -17.20 -6.86
N GLY A 313 8.95 -17.83 -6.71
CA GLY A 313 9.99 -17.93 -7.74
C GLY A 313 10.87 -16.68 -7.82
N LEU A 314 12.11 -16.85 -8.30
CA LEU A 314 13.12 -15.79 -8.23
C LEU A 314 12.98 -14.73 -9.34
N LYS A 315 12.62 -15.13 -10.57
CA LYS A 315 12.56 -14.19 -11.71
C LYS A 315 11.56 -13.05 -11.55
N PRO A 316 10.28 -13.29 -11.16
CA PRO A 316 9.34 -12.22 -10.89
C PRO A 316 9.78 -11.31 -9.73
N MET A 317 10.42 -11.90 -8.71
CA MET A 317 10.97 -11.16 -7.57
C MET A 317 12.07 -10.19 -7.99
N PHE A 318 13.07 -10.68 -8.74
CA PHE A 318 14.14 -9.84 -9.25
C PHE A 318 13.64 -8.76 -10.21
N TYR A 319 12.66 -9.09 -11.06
CA TYR A 319 12.02 -8.09 -11.90
C TYR A 319 11.33 -7.01 -11.06
N GLY A 320 10.53 -7.39 -10.06
CA GLY A 320 9.87 -6.45 -9.16
C GLY A 320 10.87 -5.56 -8.44
N ILE A 321 11.89 -6.14 -7.79
CA ILE A 321 12.96 -5.38 -7.11
C ILE A 321 13.64 -4.41 -8.08
N THR A 322 13.88 -4.81 -9.33
CA THR A 322 14.49 -3.93 -10.35
C THR A 322 13.59 -2.74 -10.66
N ILE A 323 12.30 -2.97 -10.92
CA ILE A 323 11.33 -1.90 -11.20
C ILE A 323 11.15 -0.99 -9.98
N ASP A 324 11.01 -1.55 -8.79
CA ASP A 324 10.87 -0.81 -7.54
C ASP A 324 12.10 0.07 -7.27
N THR A 325 13.31 -0.46 -7.49
CA THR A 325 14.56 0.29 -7.37
C THR A 325 14.62 1.44 -8.37
N LEU A 326 14.25 1.21 -9.63
CA LEU A 326 14.21 2.25 -10.65
C LEU A 326 13.20 3.35 -10.30
N VAL A 327 12.04 2.99 -9.78
CA VAL A 327 11.02 3.95 -9.32
C VAL A 327 11.53 4.76 -8.13
N THR A 328 12.15 4.11 -7.17
CA THR A 328 12.78 4.74 -6.00
C THR A 328 13.82 5.78 -6.40
N LEU A 329 14.73 5.41 -7.31
CA LEU A 329 15.76 6.31 -7.81
C LEU A 329 15.16 7.44 -8.66
N THR A 330 14.18 7.14 -9.51
CA THR A 330 13.48 8.16 -10.31
C THR A 330 12.80 9.18 -9.41
N ALA A 331 12.10 8.74 -8.37
CA ALA A 331 11.46 9.63 -7.42
C ALA A 331 12.48 10.54 -6.72
N LEU A 332 13.63 9.99 -6.26
CA LEU A 332 14.72 10.78 -5.66
C LEU A 332 15.25 11.83 -6.62
N VAL A 333 15.56 11.45 -7.85
CA VAL A 333 16.09 12.39 -8.87
C VAL A 333 15.09 13.51 -9.15
N VAL A 334 13.80 13.18 -9.31
CA VAL A 334 12.77 14.19 -9.59
C VAL A 334 12.60 15.13 -8.40
N ILE A 335 12.57 14.63 -7.17
CA ILE A 335 12.46 15.43 -5.94
C ILE A 335 13.67 16.37 -5.82
N TRP A 336 14.87 15.87 -6.10
CA TRP A 336 16.09 16.67 -6.12
C TRP A 336 16.03 17.78 -7.18
N CYS A 337 15.63 17.45 -8.42
CA CYS A 337 15.45 18.43 -9.50
C CYS A 337 14.39 19.50 -9.19
N MET A 338 13.39 19.15 -8.36
CA MET A 338 12.35 20.09 -7.90
C MET A 338 12.84 20.99 -6.76
N GLY A 339 14.05 20.78 -6.22
CA GLY A 339 14.59 21.55 -5.09
C GLY A 339 13.87 21.30 -3.78
N LEU A 340 13.29 20.10 -3.58
CA LEU A 340 12.51 19.73 -2.39
C LEU A 340 13.32 18.92 -1.36
N MET A 341 14.56 18.55 -1.67
CA MET A 341 15.43 17.78 -0.78
C MET A 341 15.80 18.57 0.46
#